data_4fae6cdde8e008798e2207d1b394e4a2
#
_entry.id   4fae6cdde8e008798e2207d1b394e4a2
#
_cell.length_a   1.000
_cell.length_b   1.000
_cell.length_c   1.000
_cell.angle_alpha   90.00
_cell.angle_beta   90.00
_cell.angle_gamma   90.00
#
_symmetry.space_group_name_H-M   'P 1'
#
loop_
_entity.id
_entity.type
_entity.pdbx_description
1 polymer ?
#
loop_
_entity_poly.entity_id
_entity_poly.type
_entity_poly.pdbx_seq_one_letter_code
_entity_poly.pdbx_strand_id
1 'polypeptide(L)'
;ADAVLVGAGSGLSSAAGYNHYHHNTVFEENFHDFEKAYGIQSLFQGFYYVYSKPEQQWGFYSRYIKFMEEAPVGQPYIDLLEILREKEYFILTTNCDIQVPKVFPEERTCQFQGDFRYFQCSQPCHDKLYENHGLVEDMLKSMNGLEVPSELIPRCPVCGWKMVPWVQDSTFLQGEAWKIAYRRYENFVRKNQDKKLLLLELGVGD
;
A
#
# COMPACT_ATOMS: atom_id res chain seq x y z
N ALA A 1 6.31 26.78 -11.77
CA ALA A 1 6.67 26.60 -10.37
C ALA A 1 8.14 26.17 -10.27
N ASP A 2 8.80 26.58 -9.20
CA ASP A 2 10.20 26.22 -8.96
C ASP A 2 10.28 24.83 -8.30
N ALA A 3 9.23 24.44 -7.58
CA ALA A 3 9.08 23.13 -6.99
C ALA A 3 7.60 22.69 -7.00
N VAL A 4 7.37 21.37 -6.89
CA VAL A 4 6.03 20.76 -6.87
C VAL A 4 5.92 19.82 -5.70
N LEU A 5 4.93 20.05 -4.84
CA LEU A 5 4.52 19.10 -3.82
C LEU A 5 3.23 18.41 -4.30
N VAL A 6 3.28 17.12 -4.46
CA VAL A 6 2.14 16.31 -4.88
C VAL A 6 1.51 15.62 -3.67
N GLY A 7 0.22 15.83 -3.46
CA GLY A 7 -0.63 15.02 -2.59
C GLY A 7 -1.37 13.99 -3.43
N ALA A 8 -1.12 12.70 -3.22
CA ALA A 8 -1.76 11.63 -3.97
C ALA A 8 -2.66 10.78 -3.06
N GLY A 9 -3.93 10.65 -3.43
CA GLY A 9 -4.94 9.84 -2.76
C GLY A 9 -5.53 8.76 -3.65
N SER A 10 -6.49 8.01 -3.13
CA SER A 10 -7.09 6.83 -3.76
C SER A 10 -7.74 7.09 -5.13
N GLY A 11 -8.18 8.33 -5.40
CA GLY A 11 -8.72 8.70 -6.71
C GLY A 11 -7.68 8.62 -7.83
N LEU A 12 -6.37 8.79 -7.53
CA LEU A 12 -5.31 8.59 -8.51
C LEU A 12 -5.19 7.12 -8.91
N SER A 13 -5.28 6.19 -7.95
CA SER A 13 -5.31 4.74 -8.22
C SER A 13 -6.59 4.35 -8.98
N SER A 14 -7.73 4.95 -8.63
CA SER A 14 -8.99 4.72 -9.35
C SER A 14 -8.90 5.18 -10.82
N ALA A 15 -8.29 6.33 -11.08
CA ALA A 15 -8.05 6.82 -12.44
C ALA A 15 -7.06 5.93 -13.22
N ALA A 16 -6.19 5.22 -12.52
CA ALA A 16 -5.28 4.22 -13.08
C ALA A 16 -5.95 2.87 -13.38
N GLY A 17 -7.26 2.71 -13.06
CA GLY A 17 -8.00 1.46 -13.20
C GLY A 17 -8.05 0.61 -11.92
N TYR A 18 -7.40 1.04 -10.85
CA TYR A 18 -7.29 0.28 -9.59
C TYR A 18 -8.20 0.89 -8.50
N ASN A 19 -9.52 0.81 -8.70
CA ASN A 19 -10.46 1.25 -7.68
C ASN A 19 -10.62 0.16 -6.62
N HIS A 20 -10.13 0.45 -5.41
CA HIS A 20 -10.15 -0.49 -4.30
C HIS A 20 -11.48 -0.52 -3.53
N TYR A 21 -12.34 0.49 -3.71
CA TYR A 21 -13.54 0.71 -2.90
C TYR A 21 -14.83 0.20 -3.53
N HIS A 22 -14.86 0.02 -4.84
CA HIS A 22 -16.05 -0.36 -5.57
C HIS A 22 -15.84 -1.66 -6.33
N HIS A 23 -16.95 -2.37 -6.55
CA HIS A 23 -16.98 -3.51 -7.46
C HIS A 23 -16.62 -3.05 -8.87
N ASN A 24 -15.69 -3.72 -9.49
CA ASN A 24 -15.21 -3.42 -10.84
C ASN A 24 -14.63 -4.68 -11.50
N THR A 25 -14.33 -4.60 -12.80
CA THR A 25 -13.78 -5.72 -13.57
C THR A 25 -12.51 -6.30 -12.94
N VAL A 26 -11.64 -5.46 -12.41
CA VAL A 26 -10.39 -5.92 -11.75
C VAL A 26 -10.71 -6.79 -10.53
N PHE A 27 -11.67 -6.39 -9.71
CA PHE A 27 -12.11 -7.18 -8.56
C PHE A 27 -12.76 -8.50 -9.02
N GLU A 28 -13.65 -8.43 -9.98
CA GLU A 28 -14.35 -9.60 -10.52
C GLU A 28 -13.37 -10.64 -11.10
N GLU A 29 -12.41 -10.20 -11.91
CA GLU A 29 -11.43 -11.09 -12.55
C GLU A 29 -10.48 -11.75 -11.54
N ASN A 30 -10.14 -11.08 -10.46
CA ASN A 30 -9.09 -11.54 -9.53
C ASN A 30 -9.62 -12.08 -8.20
N PHE A 31 -10.87 -11.76 -7.80
CA PHE A 31 -11.41 -12.05 -6.48
C PHE A 31 -12.85 -12.62 -6.50
N HIS A 32 -13.34 -13.03 -7.65
CA HIS A 32 -14.69 -13.59 -7.79
C HIS A 32 -14.98 -14.78 -6.86
N ASP A 33 -13.99 -15.63 -6.61
CA ASP A 33 -14.09 -16.75 -5.68
C ASP A 33 -14.27 -16.30 -4.23
N PHE A 34 -13.58 -15.23 -3.80
CA PHE A 34 -13.82 -14.59 -2.51
C PHE A 34 -15.16 -13.89 -2.44
N GLU A 35 -15.59 -13.23 -3.50
CA GLU A 35 -16.95 -12.67 -3.61
C GLU A 35 -18.00 -13.76 -3.40
N LYS A 36 -17.89 -14.87 -4.13
CA LYS A 36 -18.81 -15.99 -4.03
C LYS A 36 -18.83 -16.65 -2.66
N ALA A 37 -17.69 -16.76 -2.01
CA ALA A 37 -17.57 -17.43 -0.71
C ALA A 37 -18.00 -16.57 0.47
N TYR A 38 -17.75 -15.25 0.42
CA TYR A 38 -17.93 -14.35 1.55
C TYR A 38 -18.85 -13.16 1.30
N GLY A 39 -19.35 -12.99 0.08
CA GLY A 39 -20.23 -11.86 -0.30
C GLY A 39 -19.55 -10.50 -0.34
N ILE A 40 -18.20 -10.46 -0.32
CA ILE A 40 -17.43 -9.22 -0.44
C ILE A 40 -17.49 -8.68 -1.86
N GLN A 41 -17.52 -7.35 -2.01
CA GLN A 41 -17.73 -6.72 -3.33
C GLN A 41 -16.64 -5.70 -3.69
N SER A 42 -15.58 -5.61 -2.89
CA SER A 42 -14.45 -4.74 -3.21
C SER A 42 -13.18 -5.20 -2.48
N LEU A 43 -12.03 -4.76 -2.96
CA LEU A 43 -10.74 -5.03 -2.33
C LEU A 43 -10.69 -4.47 -0.89
N PHE A 44 -11.22 -3.28 -0.70
CA PHE A 44 -11.31 -2.64 0.62
C PHE A 44 -12.20 -3.44 1.57
N GLN A 45 -13.39 -3.86 1.12
CA GLN A 45 -14.28 -4.67 1.93
C GLN A 45 -13.64 -6.01 2.31
N GLY A 46 -12.96 -6.68 1.38
CA GLY A 46 -12.27 -7.94 1.64
C GLY A 46 -11.11 -7.80 2.63
N PHE A 47 -10.38 -6.67 2.57
CA PHE A 47 -9.29 -6.40 3.50
C PHE A 47 -9.77 -6.27 4.96
N TYR A 48 -10.91 -5.61 5.19
CA TYR A 48 -11.50 -5.40 6.51
C TYR A 48 -12.59 -6.43 6.87
N TYR A 49 -12.82 -7.44 6.01
CA TYR A 49 -13.80 -8.49 6.30
C TYR A 49 -13.38 -9.30 7.53
N VAL A 50 -14.34 -9.66 8.38
CA VAL A 50 -14.10 -10.50 9.56
C VAL A 50 -14.21 -11.97 9.16
N TYR A 51 -13.08 -12.54 8.75
CA TYR A 51 -12.98 -13.95 8.41
C TYR A 51 -13.11 -14.83 9.64
N SER A 52 -13.70 -16.03 9.50
CA SER A 52 -13.86 -17.00 10.59
C SER A 52 -12.53 -17.64 11.02
N LYS A 53 -11.53 -17.63 10.12
CA LYS A 53 -10.20 -18.20 10.37
C LYS A 53 -9.10 -17.27 9.86
N PRO A 54 -7.94 -17.22 10.56
CA PRO A 54 -6.78 -16.46 10.06
C PRO A 54 -6.30 -16.93 8.68
N GLU A 55 -6.40 -18.23 8.38
CA GLU A 55 -6.00 -18.82 7.10
C GLU A 55 -6.74 -18.20 5.91
N GLN A 56 -8.02 -17.90 6.09
CA GLN A 56 -8.87 -17.24 5.10
C GLN A 56 -8.48 -15.77 4.92
N GLN A 57 -8.25 -15.07 6.02
CA GLN A 57 -7.80 -13.68 5.99
C GLN A 57 -6.46 -13.55 5.25
N TRP A 58 -5.52 -14.43 5.55
CA TRP A 58 -4.21 -14.45 4.91
C TRP A 58 -4.28 -14.93 3.47
N GLY A 59 -5.26 -15.77 3.12
CA GLY A 59 -5.59 -16.10 1.75
C GLY A 59 -5.98 -14.86 0.94
N PHE A 60 -6.84 -14.00 1.51
CA PHE A 60 -7.18 -12.72 0.87
C PHE A 60 -5.99 -11.75 0.84
N TYR A 61 -5.29 -11.58 1.96
CA TYR A 61 -4.14 -10.65 2.04
C TYR A 61 -3.04 -11.01 1.05
N SER A 62 -2.65 -12.28 0.96
CA SER A 62 -1.59 -12.72 0.05
C SER A 62 -1.96 -12.46 -1.42
N ARG A 63 -3.20 -12.77 -1.81
CA ARG A 63 -3.69 -12.50 -3.17
C ARG A 63 -3.77 -11.00 -3.45
N TYR A 64 -4.24 -10.21 -2.50
CA TYR A 64 -4.35 -8.77 -2.66
C TYR A 64 -2.97 -8.10 -2.81
N ILE A 65 -2.00 -8.48 -1.97
CA ILE A 65 -0.63 -7.98 -2.06
C ILE A 65 -0.01 -8.37 -3.41
N LYS A 66 -0.14 -9.63 -3.81
CA LYS A 66 0.37 -10.12 -5.09
C LYS A 66 -0.25 -9.40 -6.28
N PHE A 67 -1.56 -9.19 -6.25
CA PHE A 67 -2.26 -8.40 -7.26
C PHE A 67 -1.65 -7.00 -7.38
N MET A 68 -1.43 -6.29 -6.27
CA MET A 68 -0.83 -4.96 -6.30
C MET A 68 0.63 -4.96 -6.77
N GLU A 69 1.40 -5.99 -6.43
CA GLU A 69 2.78 -6.17 -6.91
C GLU A 69 2.84 -6.35 -8.43
N GLU A 70 1.96 -7.18 -8.99
CA GLU A 70 1.95 -7.53 -10.41
C GLU A 70 1.21 -6.51 -11.28
N ALA A 71 0.31 -5.73 -10.70
CA ALA A 71 -0.45 -4.73 -11.43
C ALA A 71 0.48 -3.79 -12.22
N PRO A 72 0.27 -3.61 -13.53
CA PRO A 72 1.03 -2.65 -14.32
C PRO A 72 1.01 -1.25 -13.72
N VAL A 73 2.01 -0.47 -14.01
CA VAL A 73 1.98 0.97 -13.66
C VAL A 73 0.85 1.63 -14.45
N GLY A 74 -0.06 2.28 -13.72
CA GLY A 74 -1.19 2.99 -14.34
C GLY A 74 -0.75 4.24 -15.07
N GLN A 75 -1.42 4.55 -16.19
CA GLN A 75 -1.07 5.67 -17.06
C GLN A 75 -0.98 7.02 -16.31
N PRO A 76 -1.88 7.36 -15.36
CA PRO A 76 -1.75 8.62 -14.60
C PRO A 76 -0.44 8.79 -13.83
N TYR A 77 0.17 7.68 -13.37
CA TYR A 77 1.47 7.71 -12.69
C TYR A 77 2.62 7.95 -13.67
N ILE A 78 2.52 7.39 -14.88
CA ILE A 78 3.49 7.61 -15.97
C ILE A 78 3.43 9.07 -16.42
N ASP A 79 2.23 9.61 -16.63
CA ASP A 79 2.01 11.01 -17.01
C ASP A 79 2.53 11.97 -15.94
N LEU A 80 2.29 11.64 -14.67
CA LEU A 80 2.80 12.42 -13.55
C LEU A 80 4.34 12.43 -13.53
N LEU A 81 4.98 11.28 -13.75
CA LEU A 81 6.44 11.20 -13.84
C LEU A 81 6.97 12.11 -14.96
N GLU A 82 6.32 12.11 -16.12
CA GLU A 82 6.72 12.96 -17.25
C GLU A 82 6.60 14.44 -16.90
N ILE A 83 5.51 14.84 -16.25
CA ILE A 83 5.29 16.23 -15.79
C ILE A 83 6.37 16.65 -14.77
N LEU A 84 6.81 15.73 -13.92
CA LEU A 84 7.73 16.02 -12.83
C LEU A 84 9.22 15.81 -13.20
N ARG A 85 9.52 15.23 -14.37
CA ARG A 85 10.87 14.78 -14.78
C ARG A 85 11.98 15.80 -14.51
N GLU A 86 11.74 17.05 -14.85
CA GLU A 86 12.72 18.13 -14.73
C GLU A 86 12.40 19.11 -13.59
N LYS A 87 11.57 18.68 -12.64
CA LYS A 87 11.16 19.51 -11.51
C LYS A 87 11.82 19.06 -10.20
N GLU A 88 12.04 20.03 -9.35
CA GLU A 88 12.20 19.71 -7.92
C GLU A 88 10.83 19.30 -7.40
N TYR A 89 10.66 18.05 -6.93
CA TYR A 89 9.36 17.57 -6.47
C TYR A 89 9.46 16.65 -5.26
N PHE A 90 8.33 16.52 -4.56
CA PHE A 90 8.11 15.49 -3.55
C PHE A 90 6.67 14.99 -3.63
N ILE A 91 6.46 13.70 -3.36
CA ILE A 91 5.14 13.06 -3.37
C ILE A 91 4.82 12.58 -1.96
N LEU A 92 3.77 13.12 -1.37
CA LEU A 92 3.14 12.62 -0.17
C LEU A 92 1.90 11.84 -0.58
N THR A 93 1.83 10.56 -0.25
CA THR A 93 0.67 9.73 -0.62
C THR A 93 0.07 8.99 0.57
N THR A 94 -1.25 8.88 0.57
CA THR A 94 -2.00 8.00 1.46
C THR A 94 -2.26 6.62 0.83
N ASN A 95 -1.90 6.43 -0.45
CA ASN A 95 -2.04 5.15 -1.13
C ASN A 95 -0.98 4.15 -0.68
N CYS A 96 -1.42 2.94 -0.33
CA CYS A 96 -0.55 1.83 0.05
C CYS A 96 -0.35 0.81 -1.10
N ASP A 97 -0.90 1.07 -2.28
CA ASP A 97 -1.11 0.15 -3.42
C ASP A 97 0.13 -0.10 -4.30
N ILE A 98 1.30 0.27 -3.86
CA ILE A 98 2.58 0.03 -4.53
C ILE A 98 2.77 0.82 -5.86
N GLN A 99 1.80 1.57 -6.36
CA GLN A 99 1.95 2.29 -7.63
C GLN A 99 3.03 3.39 -7.56
N VAL A 100 3.03 4.20 -6.50
CA VAL A 100 4.04 5.26 -6.30
C VAL A 100 5.46 4.68 -6.24
N PRO A 101 5.76 3.65 -5.42
CA PRO A 101 7.11 3.08 -5.35
C PRO A 101 7.60 2.41 -6.64
N LYS A 102 6.72 2.02 -7.55
CA LYS A 102 7.12 1.47 -8.86
C LYS A 102 7.68 2.52 -9.82
N VAL A 103 7.34 3.79 -9.60
CA VAL A 103 7.60 4.88 -10.56
C VAL A 103 8.57 5.91 -10.01
N PHE A 104 8.44 6.22 -8.72
CA PHE A 104 9.15 7.35 -8.12
C PHE A 104 10.20 6.88 -7.12
N PRO A 105 11.38 7.51 -7.07
CA PRO A 105 12.44 7.13 -6.16
C PRO A 105 12.05 7.39 -4.70
N GLU A 106 12.47 6.50 -3.81
CA GLU A 106 12.13 6.53 -2.38
C GLU A 106 12.48 7.86 -1.69
N GLU A 107 13.59 8.48 -2.08
CA GLU A 107 14.03 9.74 -1.50
C GLU A 107 13.13 10.94 -1.82
N ARG A 108 12.22 10.78 -2.79
CA ARG A 108 11.24 11.80 -3.20
C ARG A 108 9.80 11.43 -2.86
N THR A 109 9.60 10.40 -2.02
CA THR A 109 8.26 9.93 -1.67
C THR A 109 8.10 9.70 -0.17
N CYS A 110 6.85 9.82 0.30
CA CYS A 110 6.46 9.41 1.64
C CYS A 110 5.09 8.70 1.54
N GLN A 111 5.07 7.40 1.82
CA GLN A 111 3.86 6.60 1.99
C GLN A 111 3.31 6.82 3.39
N PHE A 112 2.50 7.86 3.56
CA PHE A 112 2.06 8.33 4.87
C PHE A 112 1.23 7.31 5.65
N GLN A 113 0.43 6.50 4.96
CA GLN A 113 -0.41 5.46 5.54
C GLN A 113 0.17 4.05 5.42
N GLY A 114 1.45 3.91 5.07
CA GLY A 114 2.14 2.63 4.96
C GLY A 114 2.26 2.11 3.53
N ASP A 115 2.62 0.84 3.42
CA ASP A 115 2.96 0.19 2.15
C ASP A 115 2.74 -1.31 2.25
N PHE A 116 1.97 -1.87 1.34
CA PHE A 116 1.65 -3.30 1.31
C PHE A 116 2.84 -4.23 1.02
N ARG A 117 4.00 -3.70 0.66
CA ARG A 117 5.24 -4.50 0.52
C ARG A 117 5.81 -4.97 1.85
N TYR A 118 5.27 -4.50 2.98
CA TYR A 118 5.82 -4.79 4.30
C TYR A 118 4.78 -5.34 5.27
N PHE A 119 5.27 -6.19 6.19
CA PHE A 119 4.57 -6.59 7.40
C PHE A 119 5.20 -5.95 8.63
N GLN A 120 4.39 -5.76 9.66
CA GLN A 120 4.79 -5.29 10.98
C GLN A 120 4.25 -6.21 12.08
N CYS A 121 4.83 -6.13 13.26
CA CYS A 121 4.23 -6.72 14.46
C CYS A 121 2.95 -5.97 14.82
N SER A 122 1.83 -6.68 15.04
CA SER A 122 0.57 -6.04 15.44
C SER A 122 0.57 -5.47 16.87
N GLN A 123 1.62 -5.73 17.65
CA GLN A 123 1.84 -5.17 18.99
C GLN A 123 2.93 -4.09 19.01
N PRO A 124 3.34 -3.51 17.92
CA PRO A 124 4.58 -2.75 17.63
C PRO A 124 5.69 -2.93 18.69
N CYS A 125 6.07 -4.21 18.98
CA CYS A 125 6.99 -4.53 20.07
C CYS A 125 8.45 -4.15 19.79
N HIS A 126 8.75 -3.77 18.54
CA HIS A 126 10.07 -3.33 18.09
C HIS A 126 9.92 -2.51 16.79
N ASP A 127 10.95 -1.76 16.46
CA ASP A 127 10.99 -0.88 15.30
C ASP A 127 11.62 -1.61 14.10
N LYS A 128 10.85 -2.47 13.44
CA LYS A 128 11.28 -3.14 12.21
C LYS A 128 10.10 -3.49 11.32
N LEU A 129 10.24 -3.18 10.03
CA LEU A 129 9.37 -3.65 8.95
C LEU A 129 10.01 -4.87 8.27
N TYR A 130 9.18 -5.77 7.77
CA TYR A 130 9.60 -7.01 7.13
C TYR A 130 9.06 -7.06 5.70
N GLU A 131 9.95 -7.11 4.74
CA GLU A 131 9.57 -7.36 3.35
C GLU A 131 8.81 -8.69 3.24
N ASN A 132 7.73 -8.68 2.46
CA ASN A 132 6.79 -9.78 2.47
C ASN A 132 6.71 -10.59 1.16
N HIS A 133 7.35 -10.14 0.09
CA HIS A 133 7.28 -10.75 -1.23
C HIS A 133 7.49 -12.27 -1.21
N GLY A 134 8.60 -12.76 -0.63
CA GLY A 134 8.91 -14.20 -0.60
C GLY A 134 7.86 -15.01 0.17
N LEU A 135 7.39 -14.50 1.31
CA LEU A 135 6.37 -15.18 2.10
C LEU A 135 5.00 -15.18 1.40
N VAL A 136 4.65 -14.09 0.73
CA VAL A 136 3.41 -14.01 -0.08
C VAL A 136 3.44 -15.02 -1.22
N GLU A 137 4.57 -15.17 -1.91
CA GLU A 137 4.77 -16.19 -2.93
C GLU A 137 4.56 -17.62 -2.38
N ASP A 138 5.15 -17.92 -1.22
CA ASP A 138 5.01 -19.23 -0.58
C ASP A 138 3.57 -19.51 -0.13
N MET A 139 2.88 -18.51 0.41
CA MET A 139 1.46 -18.58 0.74
C MET A 139 0.62 -18.95 -0.48
N LEU A 140 0.81 -18.24 -1.60
CA LEU A 140 0.03 -18.45 -2.82
C LEU A 140 0.28 -19.81 -3.46
N LYS A 141 1.55 -20.28 -3.48
CA LYS A 141 1.91 -21.61 -3.98
C LYS A 141 1.31 -22.75 -3.14
N SER A 142 1.11 -22.49 -1.85
CA SER A 142 0.65 -23.50 -0.89
C SER A 142 -0.83 -23.39 -0.55
N MET A 143 -1.55 -22.41 -1.12
CA MET A 143 -2.99 -22.22 -0.88
C MET A 143 -3.80 -23.45 -1.23
N ASN A 144 -4.76 -23.79 -0.36
CA ASN A 144 -5.79 -24.77 -0.62
C ASN A 144 -7.17 -24.06 -0.65
N GLY A 145 -7.75 -23.93 -1.84
CA GLY A 145 -8.92 -23.09 -2.04
C GLY A 145 -8.63 -21.63 -1.71
N LEU A 146 -9.28 -21.09 -0.69
CA LEU A 146 -9.11 -19.69 -0.24
C LEU A 146 -8.31 -19.57 1.07
N GLU A 147 -7.74 -20.66 1.56
CA GLU A 147 -6.99 -20.71 2.84
C GLU A 147 -5.50 -20.95 2.59
N VAL A 148 -4.66 -20.17 3.24
CA VAL A 148 -3.22 -20.45 3.33
C VAL A 148 -2.95 -21.45 4.45
N PRO A 149 -1.89 -22.27 4.38
CA PRO A 149 -1.48 -23.14 5.50
C PRO A 149 -1.17 -22.33 6.76
N SER A 150 -1.63 -22.84 7.93
CA SER A 150 -1.45 -22.13 9.23
C SER A 150 0.01 -21.84 9.56
N GLU A 151 0.93 -22.70 9.14
CA GLU A 151 2.38 -22.56 9.35
C GLU A 151 3.01 -21.40 8.57
N LEU A 152 2.35 -20.91 7.52
CA LEU A 152 2.79 -19.75 6.75
C LEU A 152 2.24 -18.43 7.29
N ILE A 153 1.31 -18.46 8.26
CA ILE A 153 0.79 -17.24 8.87
C ILE A 153 1.90 -16.56 9.68
N PRO A 154 2.31 -15.32 9.32
CA PRO A 154 3.50 -14.73 9.89
C PRO A 154 3.33 -14.37 11.36
N ARG A 155 4.37 -14.69 12.12
CA ARG A 155 4.50 -14.33 13.53
C ARG A 155 5.72 -13.46 13.74
N CYS A 156 5.60 -12.50 14.64
CA CYS A 156 6.69 -11.61 14.99
C CYS A 156 7.89 -12.42 15.55
N PRO A 157 9.09 -12.31 14.97
CA PRO A 157 10.24 -13.08 15.42
C PRO A 157 10.76 -12.64 16.80
N VAL A 158 10.29 -11.49 17.31
CA VAL A 158 10.72 -10.96 18.62
C VAL A 158 9.76 -11.41 19.74
N CYS A 159 8.44 -11.24 19.55
CA CYS A 159 7.47 -11.50 20.62
C CYS A 159 6.53 -12.70 20.32
N GLY A 160 6.62 -13.32 19.14
CA GLY A 160 5.74 -14.42 18.72
C GLY A 160 4.30 -14.03 18.39
N TRP A 161 3.93 -12.74 18.54
CA TRP A 161 2.59 -12.27 18.24
C TRP A 161 2.32 -12.26 16.73
N LYS A 162 1.06 -12.18 16.33
CA LYS A 162 0.69 -12.10 14.90
C LYS A 162 1.30 -10.87 14.22
N MET A 163 1.63 -11.00 12.96
CA MET A 163 1.98 -9.88 12.11
C MET A 163 0.75 -9.40 11.31
N VAL A 164 0.84 -8.21 10.77
CA VAL A 164 -0.18 -7.59 9.91
C VAL A 164 0.50 -6.81 8.78
N PRO A 165 -0.18 -6.54 7.66
CA PRO A 165 0.32 -5.59 6.66
C PRO A 165 0.61 -4.23 7.30
N TRP A 166 1.67 -3.56 6.83
CA TRP A 166 2.03 -2.24 7.31
C TRP A 166 1.16 -1.17 6.65
N VAL A 167 -0.07 -1.06 7.11
CA VAL A 167 -1.03 -0.04 6.67
C VAL A 167 -1.70 0.60 7.88
N GLN A 168 -2.16 1.83 7.72
CA GLN A 168 -2.66 2.64 8.82
C GLN A 168 -3.92 2.04 9.47
N ASP A 169 -3.74 1.60 10.70
CA ASP A 169 -4.79 1.23 11.64
C ASP A 169 -4.35 1.60 13.07
N SER A 170 -5.04 1.07 14.08
CA SER A 170 -4.69 1.31 15.50
C SER A 170 -3.34 0.70 15.92
N THR A 171 -2.75 -0.16 15.12
CA THR A 171 -1.46 -0.83 15.39
C THR A 171 -0.31 -0.30 14.54
N PHE A 172 -0.56 0.71 13.73
CA PHE A 172 0.38 1.22 12.73
C PHE A 172 1.72 1.67 13.33
N LEU A 173 2.81 1.07 12.84
CA LEU A 173 4.15 1.37 13.29
C LEU A 173 4.71 2.63 12.60
N GLN A 174 4.71 3.75 13.31
CA GLN A 174 5.45 4.95 12.93
C GLN A 174 6.90 4.87 13.44
N GLY A 175 7.60 3.85 12.98
CA GLY A 175 9.00 3.59 13.32
C GLY A 175 9.99 4.48 12.59
N GLU A 176 11.28 4.14 12.64
CA GLU A 176 12.34 4.96 12.05
C GLU A 176 12.21 5.09 10.53
N ALA A 177 11.78 4.01 9.83
CA ALA A 177 11.56 4.06 8.39
C ALA A 177 10.50 5.12 8.01
N TRP A 178 9.35 5.13 8.71
CA TRP A 178 8.32 6.13 8.51
C TRP A 178 8.81 7.54 8.84
N LYS A 179 9.53 7.71 9.96
CA LYS A 179 10.09 9.01 10.38
C LYS A 179 11.11 9.55 9.40
N ILE A 180 11.94 8.69 8.79
CA ILE A 180 12.89 9.08 7.75
C ILE A 180 12.14 9.65 6.54
N ALA A 181 11.12 8.93 6.04
CA ALA A 181 10.32 9.38 4.91
C ALA A 181 9.60 10.71 5.21
N TYR A 182 9.03 10.83 6.41
CA TYR A 182 8.35 12.05 6.84
C TYR A 182 9.32 13.23 7.01
N ARG A 183 10.52 13.03 7.56
CA ARG A 183 11.57 14.07 7.63
C ARG A 183 12.03 14.53 6.24
N ARG A 184 12.08 13.63 5.24
CA ARG A 184 12.35 14.01 3.84
C ARG A 184 11.28 14.97 3.31
N TYR A 185 10.01 14.68 3.59
CA TYR A 185 8.89 15.57 3.27
C TYR A 185 9.04 16.94 3.95
N GLU A 186 9.24 16.99 5.26
CA GLU A 186 9.41 18.24 6.00
C GLU A 186 10.60 19.07 5.48
N ASN A 187 11.72 18.40 5.17
CA ASN A 187 12.88 19.04 4.59
C ASN A 187 12.61 19.63 3.20
N PHE A 188 11.85 18.91 2.37
CA PHE A 188 11.43 19.42 1.06
C PHE A 188 10.58 20.68 1.21
N VAL A 189 9.59 20.67 2.08
CA VAL A 189 8.72 21.84 2.34
C VAL A 189 9.56 23.01 2.82
N ARG A 190 10.41 22.82 3.82
CA ARG A 190 11.28 23.87 4.38
C ARG A 190 12.25 24.47 3.36
N LYS A 191 12.86 23.62 2.52
CA LYS A 191 13.79 24.05 1.44
C LYS A 191 13.09 24.93 0.38
N ASN A 192 11.80 24.76 0.20
CA ASN A 192 11.04 25.38 -0.89
C ASN A 192 10.03 26.43 -0.41
N GLN A 193 9.96 26.76 0.90
CA GLN A 193 8.95 27.67 1.46
C GLN A 193 9.00 29.10 0.88
N ASP A 194 10.18 29.56 0.46
CA ASP A 194 10.38 30.91 -0.10
C ASP A 194 10.37 30.91 -1.64
N LYS A 195 10.01 29.79 -2.27
CA LYS A 195 9.95 29.63 -3.72
C LYS A 195 8.51 29.56 -4.22
N LYS A 196 8.34 29.59 -5.53
CA LYS A 196 7.04 29.33 -6.18
C LYS A 196 6.72 27.84 -6.10
N LEU A 197 6.22 27.39 -4.94
CA LEU A 197 5.80 26.02 -4.69
C LEU A 197 4.38 25.80 -5.24
N LEU A 198 4.23 24.84 -6.17
CA LEU A 198 2.92 24.33 -6.58
C LEU A 198 2.50 23.21 -5.64
N LEU A 199 1.31 23.32 -5.07
CA LEU A 199 0.63 22.21 -4.38
C LEU A 199 -0.32 21.57 -5.38
N LEU A 200 -0.09 20.29 -5.69
CA LEU A 200 -0.87 19.51 -6.66
C LEU A 200 -1.55 18.36 -5.95
N GLU A 201 -2.86 18.39 -5.84
CA GLU A 201 -3.66 17.32 -5.25
C GLU A 201 -4.27 16.45 -6.34
N LEU A 202 -4.03 15.14 -6.28
CA LEU A 202 -4.48 14.15 -7.24
C LEU A 202 -5.27 13.03 -6.56
N GLY A 203 -6.58 13.02 -6.78
CA GLY A 203 -7.46 12.00 -6.23
C GLY A 203 -7.51 11.96 -4.70
N VAL A 204 -7.30 13.11 -4.06
CA VAL A 204 -7.48 13.29 -2.62
C VAL A 204 -8.97 13.50 -2.38
N GLY A 205 -9.57 12.69 -1.49
CA GLY A 205 -10.95 12.86 -1.06
C GLY A 205 -11.09 13.90 0.03
N ASP A 206 -12.34 14.29 0.31
CA ASP A 206 -12.73 15.19 1.42
C ASP A 206 -12.53 14.50 2.78
#